data_d3e0b15f6d12f9a41b74699571536709
#
_entry.id   d3e0b15f6d12f9a41b74699571536709
#
_cell.length_a   1.000
_cell.length_b   1.000
_cell.length_c   1.000
_cell.angle_alpha   90.00
_cell.angle_beta   90.00
_cell.angle_gamma   90.00
#
_symmetry.space_group_name_H-M   'P 1'
#
loop_
_entity.id
_entity.type
_entity.pdbx_description
1 polymer ?
#
loop_
_entity_poly.entity_id
_entity_poly.type
_entity_poly.pdbx_seq_one_letter_code
_entity_poly.pdbx_strand_id
1 'polypeptide(L)'
;MPEKKGSIFTVGSATAPDLQLAVDIATLNGKVVLADRINGKLKAMTKSWVAKFGQSDVDARVMTEIEKVAKNVIANVDVAGYSPVKVDVFEAGTQYRAFVLLEYSDKEASKIIFNRLRKDRLVYSRLRSTEAWKELDEEVNSSEKKDEGQSLMNLEKVIKKNRTVTVETPST
;
A
#
# COMPACT_ATOMS: atom_id res chain seq x y z
N MET A 1 -5.62 11.55 -13.81
CA MET A 1 -5.34 10.57 -12.75
C MET A 1 -6.35 10.77 -11.64
N PRO A 2 -6.89 9.72 -11.03
CA PRO A 2 -7.73 9.91 -9.84
C PRO A 2 -6.88 10.51 -8.71
N GLU A 3 -7.46 11.46 -7.99
CA GLU A 3 -6.87 12.05 -6.78
C GLU A 3 -7.67 11.54 -5.59
N LYS A 4 -7.00 10.76 -4.74
CA LYS A 4 -7.55 10.30 -3.45
C LYS A 4 -6.54 10.68 -2.38
N LYS A 5 -6.97 11.51 -1.43
CA LYS A 5 -6.11 11.92 -0.33
C LYS A 5 -5.63 10.67 0.43
N GLY A 6 -4.32 10.55 0.61
CA GLY A 6 -3.73 9.41 1.29
C GLY A 6 -3.47 8.18 0.39
N SER A 7 -3.41 8.36 -0.93
CA SER A 7 -3.03 7.31 -1.88
C SER A 7 -2.08 7.82 -2.95
N ILE A 8 -1.19 6.93 -3.39
CA ILE A 8 -0.28 7.14 -4.52
C ILE A 8 -0.85 6.35 -5.70
N PHE A 9 -0.99 7.01 -6.86
CA PHE A 9 -1.42 6.36 -8.09
C PHE A 9 -0.29 6.36 -9.12
N THR A 10 -0.11 5.24 -9.80
CA THR A 10 0.84 5.14 -10.93
C THR A 10 0.19 4.44 -12.11
N VAL A 11 0.63 4.79 -13.31
CA VAL A 11 0.20 4.13 -14.54
C VAL A 11 1.42 3.48 -15.16
N GLY A 12 1.27 2.19 -15.47
CA GLY A 12 2.17 1.49 -16.37
C GLY A 12 1.50 1.27 -17.72
N SER A 13 2.28 1.24 -18.78
CA SER A 13 1.80 0.90 -20.12
C SER A 13 2.79 0.01 -20.85
N ALA A 14 2.28 -0.82 -21.74
CA ALA A 14 3.08 -1.66 -22.62
C ALA A 14 2.31 -2.01 -23.89
N THR A 15 3.05 -2.42 -24.92
CA THR A 15 2.50 -2.98 -26.16
C THR A 15 3.15 -4.34 -26.39
N ALA A 16 2.35 -5.37 -26.66
CA ALA A 16 2.84 -6.72 -26.92
C ALA A 16 1.91 -7.45 -27.92
N PRO A 17 2.41 -8.51 -28.61
CA PRO A 17 1.60 -9.30 -29.52
C PRO A 17 0.45 -10.05 -28.83
N ASP A 18 0.62 -10.38 -27.55
CA ASP A 18 -0.37 -11.07 -26.71
C ASP A 18 -0.96 -10.12 -25.68
N LEU A 19 -2.27 -10.22 -25.45
CA LEU A 19 -3.01 -9.34 -24.53
C LEU A 19 -2.53 -9.48 -23.09
N GLN A 20 -2.36 -10.72 -22.62
CA GLN A 20 -1.92 -10.98 -21.23
C GLN A 20 -0.50 -10.47 -21.04
N LEU A 21 0.37 -10.71 -22.00
CA LEU A 21 1.75 -10.22 -21.96
C LEU A 21 1.80 -8.68 -21.92
N ALA A 22 0.93 -7.99 -22.68
CA ALA A 22 0.84 -6.53 -22.64
C ALA A 22 0.43 -6.04 -21.24
N VAL A 23 -0.56 -6.69 -20.59
CA VAL A 23 -1.01 -6.36 -19.22
C VAL A 23 0.08 -6.63 -18.19
N ASP A 24 0.79 -7.75 -18.31
CA ASP A 24 1.85 -8.13 -17.36
C ASP A 24 3.04 -7.15 -17.41
N ILE A 25 3.48 -6.79 -18.62
CA ILE A 25 4.56 -5.79 -18.81
C ILE A 25 4.09 -4.40 -18.35
N ALA A 26 2.85 -4.00 -18.66
CA ALA A 26 2.29 -2.73 -18.18
C ALA A 26 2.23 -2.68 -16.65
N THR A 27 1.83 -3.78 -16.01
CA THR A 27 1.82 -3.92 -14.55
C THR A 27 3.22 -3.78 -13.98
N LEU A 28 4.22 -4.46 -14.57
CA LEU A 28 5.60 -4.36 -14.15
C LEU A 28 6.14 -2.92 -14.26
N ASN A 29 5.88 -2.25 -15.37
CA ASN A 29 6.27 -0.86 -15.57
C ASN A 29 5.62 0.06 -14.54
N GLY A 30 4.33 -0.13 -14.24
CA GLY A 30 3.62 0.58 -13.18
C GLY A 30 4.22 0.37 -11.79
N LYS A 31 4.66 -0.85 -11.47
CA LYS A 31 5.33 -1.19 -10.20
C LYS A 31 6.68 -0.48 -10.05
N VAL A 32 7.47 -0.37 -11.12
CA VAL A 32 8.76 0.35 -11.09
C VAL A 32 8.55 1.82 -10.70
N VAL A 33 7.60 2.50 -11.35
CA VAL A 33 7.26 3.90 -11.02
C VAL A 33 6.69 4.00 -9.61
N LEU A 34 5.90 3.01 -9.19
CA LEU A 34 5.31 2.95 -7.85
C LEU A 34 6.40 2.83 -6.78
N ALA A 35 7.40 1.98 -6.97
CA ALA A 35 8.52 1.79 -6.05
C ALA A 35 9.26 3.11 -5.79
N ASP A 36 9.52 3.90 -6.83
CA ASP A 36 10.16 5.22 -6.68
C ASP A 36 9.31 6.20 -5.86
N ARG A 37 7.99 6.24 -6.12
CA ARG A 37 7.07 7.11 -5.37
C ARG A 37 6.92 6.69 -3.92
N ILE A 38 6.80 5.38 -3.65
CA ILE A 38 6.76 4.84 -2.29
C ILE A 38 8.05 5.18 -1.54
N ASN A 39 9.21 5.03 -2.18
CA ASN A 39 10.51 5.35 -1.59
C ASN A 39 10.58 6.83 -1.18
N GLY A 40 10.14 7.74 -2.05
CA GLY A 40 10.03 9.16 -1.72
C GLY A 40 9.08 9.44 -0.55
N LYS A 41 7.93 8.76 -0.52
CA LYS A 41 6.94 8.88 0.55
C LYS A 41 7.47 8.35 1.88
N LEU A 42 8.07 7.16 1.89
CA LEU A 42 8.69 6.57 3.09
C LEU A 42 9.80 7.46 3.66
N LYS A 43 10.64 8.06 2.79
CA LYS A 43 11.65 9.04 3.22
C LYS A 43 11.03 10.23 3.95
N ALA A 44 9.95 10.80 3.40
CA ALA A 44 9.27 11.95 3.99
C ALA A 44 8.61 11.58 5.33
N MET A 45 7.88 10.46 5.37
CA MET A 45 7.21 9.96 6.58
C MET A 45 8.23 9.62 7.68
N THR A 46 9.30 8.91 7.34
CA THR A 46 10.36 8.57 8.29
C THR A 46 11.01 9.81 8.90
N LYS A 47 11.33 10.84 8.09
CA LYS A 47 11.84 12.11 8.62
C LYS A 47 10.85 12.77 9.59
N SER A 48 9.57 12.75 9.27
CA SER A 48 8.52 13.29 10.14
C SER A 48 8.45 12.55 11.48
N TRP A 49 8.48 11.21 11.46
CA TRP A 49 8.44 10.40 12.67
C TRP A 49 9.71 10.52 13.51
N VAL A 50 10.90 10.53 12.89
CA VAL A 50 12.19 10.78 13.59
C VAL A 50 12.16 12.14 14.29
N ALA A 51 11.63 13.18 13.63
CA ALA A 51 11.47 14.51 14.25
C ALA A 51 10.50 14.48 15.44
N LYS A 52 9.35 13.79 15.33
CA LYS A 52 8.39 13.63 16.44
C LYS A 52 9.01 12.88 17.63
N PHE A 53 9.72 11.79 17.39
CA PHE A 53 10.41 11.06 18.46
C PHE A 53 11.53 11.88 19.09
N GLY A 54 12.23 12.71 18.34
CA GLY A 54 13.25 13.61 18.84
C GLY A 54 12.73 14.74 19.74
N GLN A 55 11.44 15.07 19.65
CA GLN A 55 10.76 16.00 20.57
C GLN A 55 10.31 15.31 21.87
N SER A 56 10.28 13.97 21.89
CA SER A 56 10.03 13.20 23.10
C SER A 56 11.34 13.08 23.89
N ASP A 57 11.25 12.86 25.20
CA ASP A 57 12.44 12.67 26.08
C ASP A 57 13.10 11.30 25.81
N VAL A 58 13.70 11.18 24.63
CA VAL A 58 14.30 9.95 24.09
C VAL A 58 15.83 10.10 24.06
N ASP A 59 16.52 9.15 24.64
CA ASP A 59 17.98 9.06 24.68
C ASP A 59 18.60 9.10 23.26
N ALA A 60 19.72 9.79 23.10
CA ALA A 60 20.48 9.90 21.84
C ALA A 60 20.84 8.54 21.23
N ARG A 61 21.07 7.51 22.06
CA ARG A 61 21.33 6.14 21.60
C ARG A 61 20.11 5.53 20.91
N VAL A 62 18.93 5.75 21.47
CA VAL A 62 17.66 5.28 20.89
C VAL A 62 17.37 6.02 19.59
N MET A 63 17.65 7.32 19.54
CA MET A 63 17.52 8.10 18.29
C MET A 63 18.42 7.55 17.17
N THR A 64 19.66 7.17 17.50
CA THR A 64 20.56 6.54 16.52
C THR A 64 20.00 5.22 15.98
N GLU A 65 19.40 4.39 16.82
CA GLU A 65 18.76 3.14 16.37
C GLU A 65 17.49 3.40 15.51
N ILE A 66 16.67 4.39 15.89
CA ILE A 66 15.53 4.82 15.07
C ILE A 66 16.00 5.24 13.68
N GLU A 67 17.05 6.03 13.57
CA GLU A 67 17.61 6.44 12.27
C GLU A 67 18.15 5.26 11.46
N LYS A 68 18.78 4.26 12.08
CA LYS A 68 19.22 3.04 11.39
C LYS A 68 18.04 2.24 10.83
N VAL A 69 16.99 2.03 11.65
CA VAL A 69 15.78 1.35 11.21
C VAL A 69 15.15 2.12 10.07
N ALA A 70 15.09 3.44 10.16
CA ALA A 70 14.58 4.32 9.13
C ALA A 70 15.32 4.18 7.79
N LYS A 71 16.66 4.19 7.84
CA LYS A 71 17.51 3.98 6.64
C LYS A 71 17.27 2.61 6.01
N ASN A 72 17.10 1.56 6.84
CA ASN A 72 16.82 0.20 6.37
C ASN A 72 15.43 0.08 5.71
N VAL A 73 14.41 0.78 6.23
CA VAL A 73 13.08 0.85 5.60
C VAL A 73 13.18 1.45 4.21
N ILE A 74 13.94 2.54 4.07
CA ILE A 74 14.10 3.25 2.79
C ILE A 74 14.92 2.40 1.78
N ALA A 75 15.95 1.69 2.27
CA ALA A 75 16.82 0.90 1.40
C ALA A 75 16.13 -0.37 0.84
N ASN A 76 15.16 -0.93 1.57
CA ASN A 76 14.47 -2.18 1.23
C ASN A 76 12.97 -1.93 1.06
N VAL A 77 12.61 -1.09 0.08
CA VAL A 77 11.20 -0.81 -0.24
C VAL A 77 10.55 -2.05 -0.84
N ASP A 78 9.57 -2.58 -0.13
CA ASP A 78 8.68 -3.60 -0.67
C ASP A 78 7.42 -2.91 -1.22
N VAL A 79 7.10 -3.17 -2.48
CA VAL A 79 5.87 -2.68 -3.13
C VAL A 79 4.66 -3.57 -2.86
N ALA A 80 4.78 -4.56 -1.98
CA ALA A 80 3.63 -5.34 -1.54
C ALA A 80 2.53 -4.42 -0.96
N GLY A 81 1.26 -4.77 -1.19
CA GLY A 81 0.12 -3.96 -0.75
C GLY A 81 -0.38 -2.94 -1.80
N TYR A 82 0.14 -2.97 -3.04
CA TYR A 82 -0.49 -2.26 -4.15
C TYR A 82 -1.76 -2.98 -4.62
N SER A 83 -2.68 -2.22 -5.19
CA SER A 83 -3.88 -2.76 -5.84
C SER A 83 -4.00 -2.26 -7.28
N PRO A 84 -4.24 -3.13 -8.26
CA PRO A 84 -4.66 -2.67 -9.58
C PRO A 84 -6.09 -2.13 -9.49
N VAL A 85 -6.27 -0.86 -9.87
CA VAL A 85 -7.57 -0.16 -9.78
C VAL A 85 -8.30 -0.22 -11.12
N LYS A 86 -7.53 -0.14 -12.22
CA LYS A 86 -8.07 -0.15 -13.57
C LYS A 86 -7.08 -0.74 -14.56
N VAL A 87 -7.60 -1.51 -15.49
CA VAL A 87 -6.86 -2.05 -16.65
C VAL A 87 -7.65 -1.70 -17.90
N ASP A 88 -7.01 -0.98 -18.82
CA ASP A 88 -7.56 -0.69 -20.14
C ASP A 88 -6.66 -1.32 -21.19
N VAL A 89 -7.26 -2.02 -22.16
CA VAL A 89 -6.52 -2.64 -23.28
C VAL A 89 -7.14 -2.20 -24.60
N PHE A 90 -6.29 -1.89 -25.57
CA PHE A 90 -6.68 -1.46 -26.90
C PHE A 90 -5.93 -2.29 -27.95
N GLU A 91 -6.59 -2.60 -29.05
CA GLU A 91 -5.93 -3.16 -30.22
C GLU A 91 -5.09 -2.08 -30.91
N ALA A 92 -3.84 -2.41 -31.22
CA ALA A 92 -2.90 -1.53 -31.90
C ALA A 92 -2.27 -2.26 -33.10
N GLY A 93 -3.03 -2.33 -34.18
CA GLY A 93 -2.68 -3.14 -35.36
C GLY A 93 -2.73 -4.64 -35.03
N THR A 94 -1.60 -5.33 -35.15
CA THR A 94 -1.43 -6.75 -34.82
C THR A 94 -1.02 -6.99 -33.36
N GLN A 95 -1.03 -5.96 -32.53
CA GLN A 95 -0.59 -6.00 -31.14
C GLN A 95 -1.67 -5.44 -30.21
N TYR A 96 -1.50 -5.66 -28.92
CA TYR A 96 -2.33 -5.11 -27.86
C TYR A 96 -1.55 -4.08 -27.06
N ARG A 97 -2.17 -2.93 -26.78
CA ARG A 97 -1.63 -1.89 -25.91
C ARG A 97 -2.41 -1.86 -24.60
N ALA A 98 -1.74 -2.12 -23.49
CA ALA A 98 -2.31 -2.12 -22.16
C ALA A 98 -1.89 -0.90 -21.35
N PHE A 99 -2.82 -0.41 -20.51
CA PHE A 99 -2.58 0.58 -19.47
C PHE A 99 -3.11 0.02 -18.15
N VAL A 100 -2.28 0.03 -17.12
CA VAL A 100 -2.63 -0.46 -15.79
C VAL A 100 -2.46 0.67 -14.78
N LEU A 101 -3.53 1.03 -14.08
CA LEU A 101 -3.53 1.98 -12.98
C LEU A 101 -3.35 1.22 -11.67
N LEU A 102 -2.29 1.54 -10.94
CA LEU A 102 -2.01 0.98 -9.63
C LEU A 102 -2.24 2.03 -8.54
N GLU A 103 -2.81 1.60 -7.41
CA GLU A 103 -2.98 2.39 -6.19
C GLU A 103 -2.13 1.78 -5.06
N TYR A 104 -1.52 2.66 -4.27
CA TYR A 104 -0.85 2.32 -3.02
C TYR A 104 -1.25 3.31 -1.93
N SER A 105 -1.75 2.83 -0.80
CA SER A 105 -2.23 3.71 0.27
C SER A 105 -1.10 4.16 1.20
N ASP A 106 -1.20 5.38 1.74
CA ASP A 106 -0.27 5.92 2.74
C ASP A 106 -0.26 5.05 4.02
N LYS A 107 -1.37 4.38 4.30
CA LYS A 107 -1.50 3.46 5.44
C LYS A 107 -0.58 2.26 5.34
N GLU A 108 -0.37 1.72 4.13
CA GLU A 108 0.59 0.64 3.92
C GLU A 108 2.02 1.12 4.19
N ALA A 109 2.34 2.38 3.85
CA ALA A 109 3.62 2.98 4.20
C ALA A 109 3.81 3.09 5.72
N SER A 110 2.78 3.54 6.46
CA SER A 110 2.79 3.63 7.93
C SER A 110 2.96 2.25 8.56
N LYS A 111 2.28 1.21 8.06
CA LYS A 111 2.43 -0.18 8.51
C LYS A 111 3.87 -0.69 8.35
N ILE A 112 4.53 -0.38 7.23
CA ILE A 112 5.92 -0.78 7.00
C ILE A 112 6.83 -0.17 8.07
N ILE A 113 6.70 1.14 8.33
CA ILE A 113 7.50 1.85 9.34
C ILE A 113 7.22 1.26 10.73
N PHE A 114 5.96 1.14 11.12
CA PHE A 114 5.53 0.60 12.41
C PHE A 114 6.07 -0.80 12.66
N ASN A 115 5.89 -1.71 11.71
CA ASN A 115 6.35 -3.09 11.83
C ASN A 115 7.87 -3.21 11.95
N ARG A 116 8.63 -2.35 11.28
CA ARG A 116 10.08 -2.33 11.38
C ARG A 116 10.55 -1.80 12.74
N LEU A 117 9.98 -0.68 13.21
CA LEU A 117 10.29 -0.13 14.55
C LEU A 117 9.90 -1.10 15.66
N ARG A 118 8.76 -1.79 15.54
CA ARG A 118 8.30 -2.79 16.52
C ARG A 118 9.20 -4.02 16.62
N LYS A 119 9.85 -4.42 15.54
CA LYS A 119 10.79 -5.57 15.53
C LYS A 119 12.10 -5.27 16.28
N ASP A 120 12.49 -4.02 16.40
CA ASP A 120 13.67 -3.63 17.17
C ASP A 120 13.31 -3.52 18.65
N ARG A 121 13.87 -4.43 19.46
CA ARG A 121 13.56 -4.52 20.91
C ARG A 121 13.91 -3.25 21.67
N LEU A 122 15.06 -2.64 21.35
CA LEU A 122 15.52 -1.43 22.04
C LEU A 122 14.60 -0.26 21.71
N VAL A 123 14.35 -0.05 20.43
CA VAL A 123 13.48 1.01 19.93
C VAL A 123 12.06 0.84 20.49
N TYR A 124 11.47 -0.35 20.36
CA TYR A 124 10.13 -0.61 20.85
C TYR A 124 9.98 -0.40 22.37
N SER A 125 10.93 -0.92 23.17
CA SER A 125 10.86 -0.80 24.63
C SER A 125 10.88 0.66 25.12
N ARG A 126 11.53 1.55 24.38
CA ARG A 126 11.65 2.97 24.71
C ARG A 126 10.55 3.84 24.11
N LEU A 127 10.08 3.49 22.91
CA LEU A 127 9.08 4.31 22.22
C LEU A 127 7.64 3.99 22.60
N ARG A 128 7.32 2.77 23.04
CA ARG A 128 5.94 2.32 23.28
C ARG A 128 5.11 3.18 24.25
N SER A 129 5.79 3.93 25.13
CA SER A 129 5.14 4.83 26.09
C SER A 129 5.03 6.28 25.57
N THR A 130 5.63 6.61 24.45
CA THR A 130 5.61 7.96 23.88
C THR A 130 4.29 8.23 23.16
N GLU A 131 3.87 9.50 23.17
CA GLU A 131 2.67 9.95 22.45
C GLU A 131 2.81 9.72 20.94
N ALA A 132 4.00 9.98 20.39
CA ALA A 132 4.29 9.73 18.98
C ALA A 132 4.12 8.26 18.57
N TRP A 133 4.43 7.31 19.48
CA TRP A 133 4.18 5.89 19.23
C TRP A 133 2.69 5.56 19.21
N LYS A 134 1.92 6.11 20.13
CA LYS A 134 0.47 5.91 20.20
C LYS A 134 -0.22 6.44 18.94
N GLU A 135 0.17 7.63 18.47
CA GLU A 135 -0.33 8.18 17.20
C GLU A 135 -0.05 7.25 16.01
N LEU A 136 1.18 6.70 15.93
CA LEU A 136 1.55 5.77 14.86
C LEU A 136 0.77 4.45 14.95
N ASP A 137 0.61 3.91 16.16
CA ASP A 137 -0.17 2.69 16.42
C ASP A 137 -1.66 2.88 16.06
N GLU A 138 -2.26 4.00 16.44
CA GLU A 138 -3.63 4.34 16.08
C GLU A 138 -3.81 4.50 14.56
N GLU A 139 -2.86 5.14 13.87
CA GLU A 139 -2.88 5.29 12.41
C GLU A 139 -2.87 3.93 11.71
N VAL A 140 -2.07 2.98 12.19
CA VAL A 140 -1.98 1.61 11.65
C VAL A 140 -3.23 0.80 11.99
N ASN A 141 -3.66 0.77 13.25
CA ASN A 141 -4.80 -0.04 13.73
C ASN A 141 -6.15 0.45 13.18
N SER A 142 -6.34 1.77 13.02
CA SER A 142 -7.55 2.33 12.39
C SER A 142 -7.71 1.88 10.94
N SER A 143 -6.63 1.47 10.29
CA SER A 143 -6.65 0.96 8.93
C SER A 143 -7.06 -0.50 8.83
N GLU A 144 -6.65 -1.35 9.78
CA GLU A 144 -6.99 -2.78 9.77
C GLU A 144 -8.49 -3.00 9.96
N LYS A 145 -9.12 -2.28 10.89
CA LYS A 145 -10.57 -2.35 11.12
C LYS A 145 -11.42 -1.91 9.91
N LYS A 146 -10.92 -0.96 9.08
CA LYS A 146 -11.63 -0.52 7.87
C LYS A 146 -11.48 -1.51 6.73
N ASP A 147 -10.33 -2.12 6.57
CA ASP A 147 -10.06 -3.10 5.51
C ASP A 147 -10.83 -4.40 5.76
N GLU A 148 -10.92 -4.86 7.02
CA GLU A 148 -11.75 -6.02 7.41
C GLU A 148 -13.25 -5.74 7.18
N GLY A 149 -13.75 -4.57 7.59
CA GLY A 149 -15.15 -4.17 7.37
C GLY A 149 -15.51 -4.06 5.88
N GLN A 150 -14.59 -3.55 5.05
CA GLN A 150 -14.82 -3.42 3.61
C GLN A 150 -14.73 -4.76 2.88
N SER A 151 -13.86 -5.66 3.32
CA SER A 151 -13.76 -7.03 2.82
C SER A 151 -15.02 -7.84 3.14
N LEU A 152 -15.54 -7.74 4.37
CA LEU A 152 -16.80 -8.39 4.79
C LEU A 152 -18.00 -7.85 4.00
N MET A 153 -18.11 -6.53 3.82
CA MET A 153 -19.19 -5.94 3.00
C MET A 153 -19.13 -6.37 1.53
N ASN A 154 -17.93 -6.52 0.97
CA ASN A 154 -17.76 -7.01 -0.40
C ASN A 154 -18.15 -8.50 -0.52
N LEU A 155 -17.78 -9.33 0.44
CA LEU A 155 -18.20 -10.73 0.51
C LEU A 155 -19.72 -10.86 0.63
N GLU A 156 -20.37 -10.06 1.47
CA GLU A 156 -21.84 -10.05 1.59
C GLU A 156 -22.53 -9.63 0.30
N LYS A 157 -21.98 -8.65 -0.44
CA LYS A 157 -22.52 -8.25 -1.76
C LYS A 157 -22.40 -9.36 -2.80
N VAL A 158 -21.28 -10.09 -2.80
CA VAL A 158 -21.07 -11.23 -3.71
C VAL A 158 -22.03 -12.36 -3.37
N ILE A 159 -22.21 -12.68 -2.08
CA ILE A 159 -23.13 -13.72 -1.63
C ILE A 159 -24.59 -13.37 -1.97
N LYS A 160 -25.00 -12.11 -1.76
CA LYS A 160 -26.35 -11.63 -2.16
C LYS A 160 -26.56 -11.71 -3.65
N LYS A 161 -25.56 -11.34 -4.46
CA LYS A 161 -25.64 -11.39 -5.94
C LYS A 161 -25.78 -12.83 -6.44
N ASN A 162 -25.09 -13.79 -5.82
CA ASN A 162 -25.18 -15.19 -6.23
C ASN A 162 -26.47 -15.87 -5.74
N ARG A 163 -27.14 -15.37 -4.70
CA ARG A 163 -28.43 -15.89 -4.22
C ARG A 163 -29.60 -15.49 -5.12
N THR A 164 -29.49 -14.39 -5.88
CA THR A 164 -30.54 -13.93 -6.82
C THR A 164 -30.51 -14.64 -8.17
N VAL A 165 -29.51 -15.46 -8.46
CA VAL A 165 -29.35 -16.18 -9.75
C VAL A 165 -29.94 -17.62 -9.73
N THR A 166 -30.39 -18.13 -8.58
CA THR A 166 -30.81 -19.54 -8.43
C THR A 166 -32.32 -19.75 -8.29
N VAL A 167 -33.18 -18.91 -8.89
CA VAL A 167 -34.62 -19.22 -8.95
C VAL A 167 -35.18 -18.83 -10.35
N GLU A 168 -34.86 -19.62 -11.35
CA GLU A 168 -35.69 -19.84 -12.50
C GLU A 168 -35.82 -21.32 -12.76
N THR A 169 -36.84 -21.94 -12.16
CA THR A 169 -37.31 -23.27 -12.55
C THR A 169 -38.10 -23.12 -13.82
N PRO A 170 -37.81 -23.85 -14.88
CA PRO A 170 -38.71 -23.89 -16.05
C PRO A 170 -39.93 -24.69 -15.66
N SER A 171 -41.08 -24.04 -15.69
CA SER A 171 -42.40 -24.70 -15.71
C SER A 171 -42.61 -25.38 -17.05
N THR A 172 -42.89 -26.67 -17.00
CA THR A 172 -43.46 -27.51 -18.06
C THR A 172 -44.66 -26.92 -18.72
#